data_746ea902f504f0e8727c4584b9409ea1
#
_entry.id   746ea902f504f0e8727c4584b9409ea1
#
_cell.length_a   1.000
_cell.length_b   1.000
_cell.length_c   1.000
_cell.angle_alpha   90.00
_cell.angle_beta   90.00
_cell.angle_gamma   90.00
#
_symmetry.space_group_name_H-M   'P 1'
#
loop_
_entity.id
_entity.type
_entity.pdbx_description
1 polymer ?
#
loop_
_entity_poly.entity_id
_entity_poly.type
_entity_poly.pdbx_seq_one_letter_code
_entity_poly.pdbx_strand_id
1 'polypeptide(L)'
;MKNALTLAVLVAAFLVACPARAQVSFGDASKFNDGWLFRLTDDSTIVNPTFDDTQWRKLRLPHDWSIEGQLSPSLASCTGYLPGGIGWYRKHFNITDNAARHYIYFEGVYNRSEVYLNGHLLGKRPNGYISFLYDMTPYLKEGDNVLSVRVDHSRYADSRWYTGSGIYRDVWLIAAPQYILHNGAQAGMLLL
;
A
#
# COMPACT_ATOMS: atom_id res chain seq x y z
N MET A 1 32.61 -38.53 -26.56
CA MET A 1 31.19 -38.11 -26.72
C MET A 1 30.38 -38.21 -25.44
N LYS A 2 30.50 -39.25 -24.63
CA LYS A 2 29.72 -39.36 -23.36
C LYS A 2 29.99 -38.24 -22.35
N ASN A 3 31.24 -37.80 -22.22
CA ASN A 3 31.61 -36.74 -21.24
C ASN A 3 31.10 -35.33 -21.64
N ALA A 4 31.00 -35.05 -22.94
CA ALA A 4 30.47 -33.78 -23.43
C ALA A 4 28.94 -33.66 -23.20
N LEU A 5 28.21 -34.79 -23.35
CA LEU A 5 26.78 -34.81 -23.10
C LEU A 5 26.47 -34.62 -21.59
N THR A 6 27.27 -35.26 -20.71
CA THR A 6 27.11 -35.12 -19.26
C THR A 6 27.38 -33.68 -18.80
N LEU A 7 28.40 -33.04 -19.37
CA LEU A 7 28.69 -31.63 -19.06
C LEU A 7 27.58 -30.70 -19.54
N ALA A 8 27.04 -30.94 -20.75
CA ALA A 8 25.93 -30.16 -21.27
C ALA A 8 24.65 -30.25 -20.42
N VAL A 9 24.36 -31.47 -19.91
CA VAL A 9 23.20 -31.68 -19.00
C VAL A 9 23.40 -31.00 -17.66
N LEU A 10 24.62 -30.99 -17.10
CA LEU A 10 24.94 -30.32 -15.86
C LEU A 10 24.84 -28.78 -16.02
N VAL A 11 25.31 -28.24 -17.13
CA VAL A 11 25.19 -26.77 -17.42
C VAL A 11 23.74 -26.38 -17.65
N ALA A 12 22.96 -27.21 -18.35
CA ALA A 12 21.53 -26.97 -18.53
C ALA A 12 20.75 -27.06 -17.22
N ALA A 13 21.09 -27.97 -16.32
CA ALA A 13 20.50 -28.06 -14.98
C ALA A 13 20.82 -26.83 -14.11
N PHE A 14 22.00 -26.22 -14.26
CA PHE A 14 22.38 -24.99 -13.57
C PHE A 14 21.65 -23.76 -14.11
N LEU A 15 21.32 -23.75 -15.41
CA LEU A 15 20.58 -22.64 -16.03
C LEU A 15 19.07 -22.66 -15.72
N VAL A 16 18.53 -23.80 -15.30
CA VAL A 16 17.14 -23.97 -14.85
C VAL A 16 17.01 -23.73 -13.33
N ALA A 17 18.11 -23.51 -12.60
CA ALA A 17 18.05 -23.01 -11.24
C ALA A 17 17.42 -21.63 -11.31
N CYS A 18 16.10 -21.61 -11.14
CA CYS A 18 15.29 -20.41 -10.98
C CYS A 18 16.05 -19.45 -10.06
N PRO A 19 16.33 -18.19 -10.46
CA PRO A 19 16.93 -17.26 -9.54
C PRO A 19 16.02 -17.20 -8.33
N ALA A 20 16.46 -17.77 -7.22
CA ALA A 20 15.82 -17.54 -5.95
C ALA A 20 15.90 -16.02 -5.76
N ARG A 21 14.85 -15.32 -6.13
CA ARG A 21 14.68 -13.93 -5.70
C ARG A 21 14.71 -14.03 -4.19
N ALA A 22 15.76 -13.48 -3.60
CA ALA A 22 15.81 -13.24 -2.18
C ALA A 22 14.74 -12.16 -1.89
N GLN A 23 13.50 -12.57 -1.94
CA GLN A 23 12.40 -11.80 -1.44
C GLN A 23 12.52 -11.95 0.07
N VAL A 24 12.92 -10.88 0.73
CA VAL A 24 12.84 -10.82 2.19
C VAL A 24 11.35 -10.88 2.51
N SER A 25 10.87 -12.10 2.71
CA SER A 25 9.49 -12.35 3.08
C SER A 25 9.45 -12.44 4.60
N PHE A 26 8.84 -11.45 5.25
CA PHE A 26 8.54 -11.51 6.68
C PHE A 26 7.31 -12.36 6.97
N GLY A 27 6.74 -13.00 5.94
CA GLY A 27 5.51 -13.77 5.98
C GLY A 27 4.94 -13.93 4.58
N ASP A 28 3.72 -14.40 4.50
CA ASP A 28 2.98 -14.51 3.25
C ASP A 28 2.42 -13.15 2.86
N ALA A 29 2.98 -12.58 1.81
CA ALA A 29 2.54 -11.30 1.26
C ALA A 29 1.56 -11.52 0.11
N SER A 30 0.38 -10.94 0.20
CA SER A 30 -0.64 -10.96 -0.86
C SER A 30 -0.98 -9.54 -1.31
N LYS A 31 -1.21 -9.38 -2.63
CA LYS A 31 -1.66 -8.08 -3.16
C LYS A 31 -3.02 -7.73 -2.60
N PHE A 32 -3.13 -6.49 -2.12
CA PHE A 32 -4.33 -5.96 -1.48
C PHE A 32 -4.98 -4.83 -2.29
N ASN A 33 -4.84 -4.88 -3.61
CA ASN A 33 -5.18 -3.81 -4.53
C ASN A 33 -6.64 -3.75 -4.95
N ASP A 34 -7.39 -4.85 -4.87
CA ASP A 34 -8.74 -4.95 -5.38
C ASP A 34 -9.79 -4.47 -4.35
N GLY A 35 -10.94 -4.00 -4.83
CA GLY A 35 -12.11 -3.73 -4.01
C GLY A 35 -11.99 -2.53 -3.07
N TRP A 36 -11.20 -1.53 -3.42
CA TRP A 36 -11.16 -0.26 -2.70
C TRP A 36 -12.34 0.62 -3.09
N LEU A 37 -12.80 1.39 -2.12
CA LEU A 37 -13.79 2.45 -2.27
C LEU A 37 -13.06 3.79 -2.20
N PHE A 38 -13.45 4.75 -3.03
CA PHE A 38 -12.80 6.06 -3.09
C PHE A 38 -13.79 7.20 -3.15
N ARG A 39 -13.47 8.29 -2.44
CA ARG A 39 -14.18 9.56 -2.52
C ARG A 39 -13.23 10.73 -2.31
N LEU A 40 -13.35 11.74 -3.16
CA LEU A 40 -12.63 13.01 -3.00
C LEU A 40 -13.46 13.92 -2.07
N THR A 41 -12.99 14.09 -0.84
CA THR A 41 -13.67 14.87 0.22
C THR A 41 -12.74 15.11 1.40
N ASP A 42 -12.98 16.16 2.17
CA ASP A 42 -12.30 16.44 3.46
C ASP A 42 -13.28 16.25 4.62
N ASP A 43 -13.79 15.05 4.78
CA ASP A 43 -14.70 14.68 5.86
C ASP A 43 -14.00 13.74 6.85
N SER A 44 -13.69 14.25 8.04
CA SER A 44 -13.00 13.48 9.09
C SER A 44 -13.87 12.39 9.73
N THR A 45 -15.19 12.41 9.55
CA THR A 45 -16.10 11.38 10.10
C THR A 45 -15.92 10.03 9.42
N ILE A 46 -15.28 10.00 8.26
CA ILE A 46 -14.94 8.82 7.47
C ILE A 46 -14.05 7.82 8.24
N VAL A 47 -13.33 8.28 9.25
CA VAL A 47 -12.56 7.41 10.15
C VAL A 47 -13.46 6.41 10.88
N ASN A 48 -14.74 6.75 11.11
CA ASN A 48 -15.67 5.86 11.78
C ASN A 48 -15.90 4.59 10.95
N PRO A 49 -15.70 3.38 11.51
CA PRO A 49 -15.93 2.14 10.77
C PRO A 49 -17.39 1.94 10.33
N THR A 50 -18.35 2.58 11.01
CA THR A 50 -19.79 2.51 10.64
C THR A 50 -20.22 3.61 9.65
N PHE A 51 -19.29 4.39 9.14
CA PHE A 51 -19.58 5.40 8.10
C PHE A 51 -20.16 4.72 6.86
N ASP A 52 -21.25 5.28 6.31
CA ASP A 52 -21.87 4.76 5.09
C ASP A 52 -21.06 5.13 3.84
N ASP A 53 -20.37 4.14 3.30
CA ASP A 53 -19.58 4.24 2.07
C ASP A 53 -20.19 3.48 0.86
N THR A 54 -21.44 3.07 0.97
CA THR A 54 -22.16 2.27 -0.05
C THR A 54 -22.24 2.97 -1.42
N GLN A 55 -22.23 4.31 -1.43
CA GLN A 55 -22.29 5.13 -2.63
C GLN A 55 -20.92 5.55 -3.17
N TRP A 56 -19.84 5.00 -2.58
CA TRP A 56 -18.50 5.35 -3.02
C TRP A 56 -18.12 4.62 -4.30
N ARG A 57 -17.25 5.26 -5.07
CA ARG A 57 -16.71 4.67 -6.30
C ARG A 57 -15.80 3.48 -5.95
N LYS A 58 -16.10 2.32 -6.53
CA LYS A 58 -15.21 1.15 -6.47
C LYS A 58 -14.07 1.32 -7.46
N LEU A 59 -12.86 0.98 -7.02
CA LEU A 59 -11.68 1.02 -7.85
C LEU A 59 -10.66 -0.06 -7.43
N ARG A 60 -9.65 -0.18 -8.28
CA ARG A 60 -8.47 -1.00 -8.03
C ARG A 60 -7.25 -0.10 -7.95
N LEU A 61 -6.33 -0.41 -7.02
CA LEU A 61 -5.03 0.22 -6.94
C LEU A 61 -4.05 -0.36 -7.99
N PRO A 62 -3.04 0.40 -8.41
CA PRO A 62 -2.75 1.81 -8.11
C PRO A 62 -3.79 2.79 -8.64
N HIS A 63 -3.91 3.95 -7.96
CA HIS A 63 -4.87 4.98 -8.34
C HIS A 63 -4.28 6.38 -8.12
N ASP A 64 -4.50 7.26 -9.10
CA ASP A 64 -4.14 8.67 -9.09
C ASP A 64 -5.35 9.49 -9.55
N TRP A 65 -6.00 10.19 -8.62
CA TRP A 65 -7.20 10.98 -8.98
C TRP A 65 -6.90 12.25 -9.75
N SER A 66 -5.64 12.75 -9.71
CA SER A 66 -5.29 13.98 -10.42
C SER A 66 -5.44 13.82 -11.93
N ILE A 67 -5.03 12.67 -12.49
CA ILE A 67 -5.13 12.40 -13.93
C ILE A 67 -6.57 12.22 -14.43
N GLU A 68 -7.51 12.04 -13.52
CA GLU A 68 -8.94 11.93 -13.83
C GLU A 68 -9.62 13.30 -13.86
N GLY A 69 -8.96 14.32 -13.31
CA GLY A 69 -9.47 15.68 -13.26
C GLY A 69 -9.22 16.47 -14.56
N GLN A 70 -9.90 17.59 -14.66
CA GLN A 70 -9.70 18.49 -15.80
C GLN A 70 -8.54 19.44 -15.55
N LEU A 71 -7.75 19.70 -16.59
CA LEU A 71 -6.71 20.71 -16.58
C LEU A 71 -7.30 22.10 -16.39
N SER A 72 -6.68 22.91 -15.53
CA SER A 72 -7.08 24.30 -15.34
C SER A 72 -5.86 25.20 -15.18
N PRO A 73 -5.81 26.37 -15.84
CA PRO A 73 -4.74 27.34 -15.69
C PRO A 73 -4.67 27.96 -14.28
N SER A 74 -5.73 27.79 -13.46
CA SER A 74 -5.74 28.20 -12.07
C SER A 74 -5.03 27.23 -11.13
N LEU A 75 -4.68 26.03 -11.61
CA LEU A 75 -3.98 25.01 -10.85
C LEU A 75 -2.46 25.12 -11.03
N ALA A 76 -1.70 24.50 -10.14
CA ALA A 76 -0.24 24.63 -10.14
C ALA A 76 0.39 23.97 -11.37
N SER A 77 1.29 24.71 -12.04
CA SER A 77 2.06 24.17 -13.19
C SER A 77 2.94 22.97 -12.80
N CYS A 78 3.47 22.96 -11.58
CA CYS A 78 4.32 21.87 -11.09
C CYS A 78 3.53 20.54 -10.90
N THR A 79 2.21 20.59 -10.74
CA THR A 79 1.34 19.41 -10.76
C THR A 79 0.72 19.14 -12.14
N GLY A 80 1.27 19.77 -13.20
CA GLY A 80 0.76 19.62 -14.57
C GLY A 80 -0.60 20.27 -14.79
N TYR A 81 -0.96 21.29 -14.00
CA TYR A 81 -2.29 21.94 -14.03
C TYR A 81 -3.46 20.99 -13.71
N LEU A 82 -3.16 19.89 -13.00
CA LEU A 82 -4.14 18.90 -12.56
C LEU A 82 -4.57 19.14 -11.12
N PRO A 83 -5.80 18.75 -10.73
CA PRO A 83 -6.30 18.99 -9.39
C PRO A 83 -5.62 18.09 -8.34
N GLY A 84 -5.34 18.69 -7.20
CA GLY A 84 -4.98 17.98 -5.97
C GLY A 84 -6.20 17.68 -5.09
N GLY A 85 -6.11 18.00 -3.80
CA GLY A 85 -7.20 17.89 -2.84
C GLY A 85 -6.99 16.83 -1.78
N ILE A 86 -8.07 16.42 -1.12
CA ILE A 86 -8.06 15.40 -0.08
C ILE A 86 -8.93 14.23 -0.55
N GLY A 87 -8.34 13.05 -0.60
CA GLY A 87 -9.02 11.83 -0.98
C GLY A 87 -9.04 10.81 0.15
N TRP A 88 -10.15 10.09 0.25
CA TRP A 88 -10.30 8.98 1.16
C TRP A 88 -10.45 7.68 0.38
N TYR A 89 -9.73 6.67 0.87
CA TYR A 89 -9.86 5.28 0.43
C TYR A 89 -10.39 4.46 1.58
N ARG A 90 -11.32 3.54 1.31
CA ARG A 90 -11.81 2.58 2.30
C ARG A 90 -11.79 1.18 1.69
N LYS A 91 -11.54 0.20 2.53
CA LYS A 91 -11.58 -1.21 2.12
C LYS A 91 -12.13 -2.06 3.25
N HIS A 92 -13.18 -2.80 2.95
CA HIS A 92 -13.75 -3.83 3.81
C HIS A 92 -13.07 -5.17 3.54
N PHE A 93 -12.72 -5.89 4.58
CA PHE A 93 -12.04 -7.18 4.44
C PHE A 93 -12.19 -8.02 5.71
N ASN A 94 -12.07 -9.35 5.53
CA ASN A 94 -12.05 -10.31 6.63
C ASN A 94 -10.67 -10.96 6.74
N ILE A 95 -10.24 -11.24 7.96
CA ILE A 95 -9.08 -12.08 8.26
C ILE A 95 -9.61 -13.34 8.93
N THR A 96 -9.22 -14.49 8.40
CA THR A 96 -9.65 -15.80 8.91
C THR A 96 -8.60 -16.46 9.78
N ASP A 97 -7.36 -15.98 9.72
CA ASP A 97 -6.25 -16.47 10.52
C ASP A 97 -5.92 -15.50 11.66
N ASN A 98 -6.35 -15.86 12.87
CA ASN A 98 -6.10 -15.07 14.08
C ASN A 98 -4.78 -15.43 14.78
N ALA A 99 -4.07 -16.46 14.32
CA ALA A 99 -2.84 -16.94 14.93
C ALA A 99 -1.60 -16.18 14.48
N ALA A 100 -1.67 -15.48 13.36
CA ALA A 100 -0.57 -14.76 12.75
C ALA A 100 -0.61 -13.25 13.09
N ARG A 101 0.52 -12.58 12.96
CA ARG A 101 0.57 -11.12 12.92
C ARG A 101 0.25 -10.65 11.51
N HIS A 102 -0.46 -9.52 11.42
CA HIS A 102 -0.86 -8.94 10.15
C HIS A 102 -0.35 -7.51 10.03
N TYR A 103 0.25 -7.24 8.88
CA TYR A 103 0.76 -5.92 8.55
C TYR A 103 0.16 -5.45 7.24
N ILE A 104 -0.01 -4.13 7.12
CA ILE A 104 -0.33 -3.48 5.86
C ILE A 104 0.90 -2.72 5.37
N TYR A 105 1.32 -2.99 4.12
CA TYR A 105 2.46 -2.36 3.50
C TYR A 105 2.03 -1.57 2.28
N PHE A 106 2.42 -0.31 2.26
CA PHE A 106 2.20 0.60 1.15
C PHE A 106 3.53 0.89 0.46
N GLU A 107 3.62 0.64 -0.83
CA GLU A 107 4.81 0.98 -1.61
C GLU A 107 4.92 2.48 -1.90
N GLY A 108 3.79 3.20 -1.97
CA GLY A 108 3.77 4.64 -2.17
C GLY A 108 2.38 5.25 -2.11
N VAL A 109 2.26 6.33 -1.35
CA VAL A 109 1.04 7.14 -1.21
C VAL A 109 1.42 8.61 -1.28
N TYR A 110 0.92 9.35 -2.25
CA TYR A 110 1.22 10.78 -2.37
C TYR A 110 0.02 11.62 -1.98
N ASN A 111 0.14 12.40 -0.91
CA ASN A 111 1.11 12.44 0.16
C ASN A 111 0.39 12.68 1.48
N ARG A 112 1.12 13.00 2.55
CA ARG A 112 0.57 13.27 3.91
C ARG A 112 -0.56 12.31 4.29
N SER A 113 -0.29 11.00 4.10
CA SER A 113 -1.28 9.97 4.37
C SER A 113 -1.44 9.69 5.86
N GLU A 114 -2.68 9.37 6.22
CA GLU A 114 -3.07 8.83 7.52
C GLU A 114 -3.81 7.51 7.30
N VAL A 115 -3.42 6.48 8.03
CA VAL A 115 -3.99 5.13 7.88
C VAL A 115 -4.69 4.73 9.17
N TYR A 116 -5.93 4.29 9.04
CA TYR A 116 -6.78 3.88 10.16
C TYR A 116 -7.31 2.47 9.93
N LEU A 117 -7.34 1.66 10.99
CA LEU A 117 -8.00 0.36 11.01
C LEU A 117 -9.09 0.37 12.07
N ASN A 118 -10.32 0.10 11.68
CA ASN A 118 -11.48 0.06 12.57
C ASN A 118 -11.64 1.34 13.42
N GLY A 119 -11.25 2.50 12.86
CA GLY A 119 -11.26 3.80 13.54
C GLY A 119 -9.99 4.13 14.33
N HIS A 120 -9.06 3.19 14.50
CA HIS A 120 -7.79 3.39 15.20
C HIS A 120 -6.70 3.85 14.23
N LEU A 121 -6.01 4.94 14.57
CA LEU A 121 -4.88 5.43 13.76
C LEU A 121 -3.70 4.46 13.87
N LEU A 122 -3.31 3.87 12.75
CA LEU A 122 -2.09 3.06 12.65
C LEU A 122 -0.84 3.93 12.54
N GLY A 123 -0.94 5.02 11.79
CA GLY A 123 0.16 5.96 11.64
C GLY A 123 -0.07 7.00 10.55
N LYS A 124 0.89 7.94 10.47
CA LYS A 124 0.92 9.02 9.48
C LYS A 124 2.22 8.98 8.70
N ARG A 125 2.14 9.24 7.40
CA ARG A 125 3.32 9.33 6.52
C ARG A 125 3.24 10.61 5.70
N PRO A 126 4.01 11.65 6.06
CA PRO A 126 4.03 12.91 5.32
C PRO A 126 4.75 12.81 3.97
N ASN A 127 5.78 11.96 3.86
CA ASN A 127 6.54 11.77 2.62
C ASN A 127 5.78 10.88 1.65
N GLY A 128 5.69 11.32 0.38
CA GLY A 128 4.94 10.62 -0.66
C GLY A 128 5.72 9.53 -1.41
N TYR A 129 7.03 9.40 -1.21
CA TYR A 129 7.88 8.51 -2.00
C TYR A 129 8.40 7.29 -1.25
N ILE A 130 8.42 7.35 0.07
CA ILE A 130 8.94 6.28 0.92
C ILE A 130 7.82 5.28 1.21
N SER A 131 8.12 4.00 1.01
CA SER A 131 7.24 2.91 1.44
C SER A 131 7.15 2.85 2.98
N PHE A 132 6.05 2.28 3.48
CA PHE A 132 5.83 2.17 4.91
C PHE A 132 4.97 0.95 5.26
N LEU A 133 5.14 0.49 6.49
CA LEU A 133 4.48 -0.68 7.06
C LEU A 133 3.82 -0.30 8.39
N TYR A 134 2.60 -0.82 8.63
CA TYR A 134 1.93 -0.71 9.92
C TYR A 134 1.46 -2.07 10.43
N ASP A 135 1.61 -2.32 11.72
CA ASP A 135 1.05 -3.49 12.41
C ASP A 135 -0.45 -3.29 12.61
N MET A 136 -1.24 -4.17 12.02
CA MET A 136 -2.70 -4.18 12.14
C MET A 136 -3.19 -5.05 13.29
N THR A 137 -2.36 -5.99 13.74
CA THR A 137 -2.74 -7.07 14.67
C THR A 137 -3.50 -6.58 15.90
N PRO A 138 -3.09 -5.48 16.58
CA PRO A 138 -3.78 -5.03 17.79
C PRO A 138 -5.21 -4.52 17.59
N TYR A 139 -5.57 -4.18 16.36
CA TYR A 139 -6.84 -3.54 16.03
C TYR A 139 -7.73 -4.37 15.10
N LEU A 140 -7.26 -5.57 14.72
CA LEU A 140 -8.08 -6.52 13.98
C LEU A 140 -9.18 -7.12 14.87
N LYS A 141 -10.31 -7.39 14.26
CA LYS A 141 -11.45 -8.05 14.90
C LYS A 141 -11.94 -9.20 14.03
N GLU A 142 -12.71 -10.10 14.61
CA GLU A 142 -13.45 -11.10 13.85
C GLU A 142 -14.46 -10.45 12.92
N GLY A 143 -14.64 -11.02 11.73
CA GLY A 143 -15.57 -10.52 10.71
C GLY A 143 -15.03 -9.31 9.96
N ASP A 144 -15.91 -8.38 9.65
CA ASP A 144 -15.60 -7.24 8.79
C ASP A 144 -14.68 -6.22 9.47
N ASN A 145 -13.54 -5.99 8.85
CA ASN A 145 -12.58 -4.95 9.21
C ASN A 145 -12.60 -3.85 8.16
N VAL A 146 -12.45 -2.61 8.60
CA VAL A 146 -12.44 -1.44 7.72
C VAL A 146 -11.09 -0.73 7.80
N LEU A 147 -10.35 -0.76 6.70
CA LEU A 147 -9.14 0.02 6.52
C LEU A 147 -9.50 1.33 5.83
N SER A 148 -9.16 2.46 6.44
CA SER A 148 -9.40 3.79 5.88
C SER A 148 -8.07 4.52 5.70
N VAL A 149 -7.87 5.14 4.54
CA VAL A 149 -6.65 5.90 4.22
C VAL A 149 -7.04 7.29 3.76
N ARG A 150 -6.65 8.29 4.52
CA ARG A 150 -6.73 9.69 4.14
C ARG A 150 -5.45 10.08 3.41
N VAL A 151 -5.57 10.72 2.27
CA VAL A 151 -4.44 11.25 1.50
C VAL A 151 -4.67 12.72 1.24
N ASP A 152 -3.72 13.56 1.68
CA ASP A 152 -3.86 15.00 1.60
C ASP A 152 -2.84 15.60 0.63
N HIS A 153 -3.28 15.85 -0.60
CA HIS A 153 -2.53 16.58 -1.62
C HIS A 153 -3.22 17.94 -1.90
N SER A 154 -3.60 18.66 -0.83
CA SER A 154 -4.26 19.96 -0.93
C SER A 154 -3.30 21.14 -1.11
N ARG A 155 -1.99 20.96 -0.91
CA ARG A 155 -1.01 22.03 -1.13
C ARG A 155 -0.98 22.42 -2.58
N TYR A 156 -1.03 23.74 -2.85
CA TYR A 156 -1.01 24.27 -4.21
C TYR A 156 0.26 23.90 -4.97
N ALA A 157 1.42 23.92 -4.30
CA ALA A 157 2.69 23.55 -4.90
C ALA A 157 3.62 22.98 -3.82
N ASP A 158 4.04 21.73 -3.94
CA ASP A 158 4.97 21.08 -3.03
C ASP A 158 6.13 20.35 -3.74
N SER A 159 6.16 20.42 -5.07
CA SER A 159 7.23 19.88 -5.91
C SER A 159 7.44 20.73 -7.17
N ARG A 160 8.44 20.38 -7.97
CA ARG A 160 8.73 21.01 -9.27
C ARG A 160 8.44 20.07 -10.45
N TRP A 161 7.77 18.97 -10.19
CA TRP A 161 7.41 17.95 -11.18
C TRP A 161 6.06 17.34 -10.80
N TYR A 162 5.43 16.67 -11.75
CA TYR A 162 4.20 15.95 -11.52
C TYR A 162 4.40 14.83 -10.50
N THR A 163 3.56 14.76 -9.48
CA THR A 163 3.66 13.82 -8.36
C THR A 163 2.53 12.80 -8.32
N GLY A 164 1.42 13.07 -8.99
CA GLY A 164 0.19 12.32 -8.81
C GLY A 164 -0.50 12.60 -7.48
N SER A 165 -1.62 11.92 -7.23
CA SER A 165 -2.38 12.04 -5.98
C SER A 165 -3.07 10.73 -5.64
N GLY A 166 -2.78 10.17 -4.48
CA GLY A 166 -3.43 8.95 -4.04
C GLY A 166 -2.49 7.80 -3.71
N ILE A 167 -3.04 6.61 -3.69
CA ILE A 167 -2.27 5.36 -3.51
C ILE A 167 -1.78 4.94 -4.89
N TYR A 168 -0.63 5.46 -5.29
CA TYR A 168 -0.12 5.36 -6.66
C TYR A 168 0.77 4.12 -6.91
N ARG A 169 0.96 3.28 -5.89
CA ARG A 169 1.68 2.00 -5.98
C ARG A 169 0.89 0.88 -5.32
N ASP A 170 1.45 -0.33 -5.37
CA ASP A 170 0.83 -1.52 -4.79
C ASP A 170 0.69 -1.43 -3.26
N VAL A 171 -0.36 -2.07 -2.76
CA VAL A 171 -0.60 -2.31 -1.34
C VAL A 171 -0.57 -3.82 -1.10
N TRP A 172 0.04 -4.23 0.02
CA TRP A 172 0.20 -5.63 0.38
C TRP A 172 -0.32 -5.89 1.78
N LEU A 173 -1.06 -6.97 1.91
CA LEU A 173 -1.38 -7.58 3.18
C LEU A 173 -0.33 -8.65 3.48
N ILE A 174 0.31 -8.56 4.64
CA ILE A 174 1.37 -9.49 5.05
C ILE A 174 0.91 -10.21 6.30
N ALA A 175 0.81 -11.54 6.21
CA ALA A 175 0.59 -12.43 7.35
C ALA A 175 1.93 -13.03 7.79
N ALA A 176 2.29 -12.88 9.06
CA ALA A 176 3.54 -13.36 9.59
C ALA A 176 3.32 -14.25 10.83
N PRO A 177 4.21 -15.23 11.10
CA PRO A 177 4.15 -16.02 12.32
C PRO A 177 4.25 -15.14 13.56
N GLN A 178 3.69 -15.58 14.67
CA GLN A 178 3.68 -14.85 15.94
C GLN A 178 5.11 -14.50 16.44
N TYR A 179 6.09 -15.30 16.07
CA TYR A 179 7.49 -15.12 16.43
C TYR A 179 8.30 -14.74 15.18
N ILE A 180 8.50 -13.45 14.97
CA ILE A 180 9.58 -12.99 14.11
C ILE A 180 10.82 -13.01 14.98
N LEU A 181 11.80 -13.88 14.66
CA LEU A 181 13.10 -13.83 15.30
C LEU A 181 13.73 -12.45 15.03
N HIS A 182 13.77 -11.65 16.06
CA HIS A 182 14.32 -10.32 16.03
C HIS A 182 15.85 -10.39 15.96
N ASN A 183 16.40 -10.60 14.77
CA ASN A 183 17.80 -10.29 14.54
C ASN A 183 17.90 -8.78 14.34
N GLY A 184 18.56 -8.08 15.28
CA GLY A 184 18.60 -6.62 15.34
C GLY A 184 19.03 -5.90 14.05
N ALA A 185 19.66 -6.61 13.09
CA ALA A 185 19.98 -6.10 11.76
C ALA A 185 18.77 -6.03 10.80
N GLN A 186 17.72 -6.81 11.04
CA GLN A 186 16.55 -6.85 10.16
C GLN A 186 15.44 -5.88 10.57
N ALA A 187 15.36 -5.52 11.83
CA ALA A 187 14.41 -4.50 12.30
C ALA A 187 14.68 -3.11 11.72
N GLY A 188 15.93 -2.78 11.47
CA GLY A 188 16.32 -1.50 10.84
C GLY A 188 15.89 -1.37 9.38
N MET A 189 15.69 -2.49 8.68
CA MET A 189 15.28 -2.50 7.28
C MET A 189 13.77 -2.39 7.09
N LEU A 190 12.99 -2.64 8.13
CA LEU A 190 11.53 -2.49 8.13
C LEU A 190 11.07 -1.08 8.49
N LEU A 191 11.95 -0.25 9.04
CA LEU A 191 11.65 1.11 9.47
C LEU A 191 12.16 2.18 8.49
N LEU A 192 12.76 1.78 7.38
CA LEU A 192 13.15 2.64 6.28
C LEU A 192 12.06 2.63 5.24
#